data_947e01a0bdd85c01fe75a16da36165ee
#
_entry.id   947e01a0bdd85c01fe75a16da36165ee
#
_cell.length_a   1.000
_cell.length_b   1.000
_cell.length_c   1.000
_cell.angle_alpha   90.00
_cell.angle_beta   90.00
_cell.angle_gamma   90.00
#
_symmetry.space_group_name_H-M   'P 1'
#
loop_
_entity.id
_entity.type
_entity.pdbx_description
1 polymer ?
#
loop_
_entity_poly.entity_id
_entity_poly.type
_entity_poly.pdbx_seq_one_letter_code
_entity_poly.pdbx_strand_id
1 'polypeptide(L)'
;GIERHGIARAYPVRILNWHEIVNDRLGDEPIAVTYCPLCGTGIAFDARVGGEAASFGVSGLLYNSDVLLYDRRTESLWSQILGRAIAGPLKGTALTSVPIGHTSWAAWRARHPRTEVLSTQTGFQRDYDRDPYDGYDKVPRLMFDVQHRDQRLPLKAWVMGLVLGGQARAYPFDWLARRADAQGRWHDQLGGQRIRIQFDAQARSAEAY
;
A
#
# COMPACT_ATOMS: atom_id res chain seq x y z
N GLY A 1 2.93 8.05 -2.17
CA GLY A 1 4.02 8.43 -3.08
C GLY A 1 5.28 7.62 -2.88
N ILE A 2 6.12 7.61 -3.87
CA ILE A 2 7.43 6.92 -3.88
C ILE A 2 8.51 7.93 -4.21
N GLU A 3 9.62 7.90 -3.46
CA GLU A 3 10.85 8.57 -3.80
C GLU A 3 11.96 7.54 -3.99
N ARG A 4 12.55 7.50 -5.19
CA ARG A 4 13.59 6.55 -5.54
C ARG A 4 14.44 7.09 -6.69
N HIS A 5 15.76 6.92 -6.60
CA HIS A 5 16.71 7.38 -7.63
C HIS A 5 16.59 8.88 -7.96
N GLY A 6 16.25 9.72 -6.96
CA GLY A 6 16.05 11.15 -7.15
C GLY A 6 14.72 11.52 -7.84
N ILE A 7 13.86 10.55 -8.14
CA ILE A 7 12.52 10.76 -8.70
C ILE A 7 11.51 10.61 -7.57
N ALA A 8 10.67 11.62 -7.37
CA ALA A 8 9.51 11.56 -6.50
C ALA A 8 8.24 11.51 -7.35
N ARG A 9 7.36 10.53 -7.11
CA ARG A 9 6.09 10.40 -7.84
C ARG A 9 4.94 10.06 -6.90
N ALA A 10 3.85 10.81 -7.06
CA ALA A 10 2.61 10.64 -6.32
C ALA A 10 1.58 9.87 -7.14
N TYR A 11 0.87 8.98 -6.46
CA TYR A 11 -0.21 8.15 -7.01
C TYR A 11 -1.51 8.49 -6.25
N PRO A 12 -2.36 9.38 -6.79
CA PRO A 12 -3.57 9.79 -6.10
C PRO A 12 -4.52 8.63 -5.82
N VAL A 13 -4.92 8.45 -4.55
CA VAL A 13 -5.85 7.38 -4.14
C VAL A 13 -7.16 7.44 -4.93
N ARG A 14 -7.65 8.64 -5.29
CA ARG A 14 -8.85 8.80 -6.12
C ARG A 14 -8.74 8.13 -7.50
N ILE A 15 -7.51 7.99 -8.05
CA ILE A 15 -7.27 7.23 -9.28
C ILE A 15 -7.15 5.75 -8.94
N LEU A 16 -6.42 5.43 -7.88
CA LEU A 16 -6.20 4.04 -7.45
C LEU A 16 -7.50 3.35 -7.01
N ASN A 17 -8.47 4.06 -6.48
CA ASN A 17 -9.80 3.53 -6.15
C ASN A 17 -10.56 2.95 -7.37
N TRP A 18 -10.21 3.40 -8.57
CA TRP A 18 -10.80 2.90 -9.81
C TRP A 18 -9.96 1.84 -10.51
N HIS A 19 -8.63 1.89 -10.34
CA HIS A 19 -7.70 1.08 -11.15
C HIS A 19 -6.92 0.06 -10.33
N GLU A 20 -6.80 0.26 -9.02
CA GLU A 20 -6.12 -0.60 -8.03
C GLU A 20 -4.63 -0.87 -8.33
N ILE A 21 -4.20 -0.89 -9.60
CA ILE A 21 -2.83 -1.21 -10.01
C ILE A 21 -2.34 -0.18 -11.03
N VAL A 22 -1.12 0.28 -10.82
CA VAL A 22 -0.36 1.07 -11.79
C VAL A 22 0.96 0.34 -12.08
N ASN A 23 1.12 -0.13 -13.31
CA ASN A 23 2.41 -0.60 -13.81
C ASN A 23 3.20 0.60 -14.30
N ASP A 24 4.33 0.91 -13.66
CA ASP A 24 5.08 2.13 -13.90
C ASP A 24 6.59 1.85 -13.96
N ARG A 25 7.38 2.88 -14.17
CA ARG A 25 8.85 2.85 -14.12
C ARG A 25 9.38 4.09 -13.41
N LEU A 26 10.28 3.90 -12.48
CA LEU A 26 11.07 4.97 -11.87
C LEU A 26 12.51 4.89 -12.41
N GLY A 27 12.83 5.74 -13.36
CA GLY A 27 14.03 5.56 -14.20
C GLY A 27 13.93 4.24 -14.97
N ASP A 28 14.94 3.38 -14.83
CA ASP A 28 14.98 2.07 -15.49
C ASP A 28 14.34 0.93 -14.66
N GLU A 29 13.83 1.24 -13.50
CA GLU A 29 13.27 0.26 -12.57
C GLU A 29 11.77 0.08 -12.80
N PRO A 30 11.30 -1.10 -13.25
CA PRO A 30 9.87 -1.38 -13.35
C PRO A 30 9.29 -1.54 -11.97
N ILE A 31 8.16 -0.90 -11.70
CA ILE A 31 7.43 -0.99 -10.44
C ILE A 31 5.96 -1.29 -10.67
N ALA A 32 5.35 -1.99 -9.71
CA ALA A 32 3.91 -2.14 -9.61
C ALA A 32 3.43 -1.42 -8.34
N VAL A 33 2.69 -0.34 -8.51
CA VAL A 33 2.02 0.35 -7.39
C VAL A 33 0.62 -0.20 -7.29
N THR A 34 0.27 -0.73 -6.13
CA THR A 34 -1.01 -1.38 -5.90
C THR A 34 -1.76 -0.71 -4.77
N TYR A 35 -3.07 -0.72 -4.85
CA TYR A 35 -3.94 -0.19 -3.81
C TYR A 35 -5.18 -1.06 -3.66
N CYS A 36 -5.46 -1.49 -2.44
CA CYS A 36 -6.71 -2.17 -2.11
C CYS A 36 -7.68 -1.19 -1.43
N PRO A 37 -8.75 -0.76 -2.11
CA PRO A 37 -9.71 0.19 -1.52
C PRO A 37 -10.44 -0.37 -0.30
N LEU A 38 -10.63 -1.69 -0.25
CA LEU A 38 -11.29 -2.36 0.88
C LEU A 38 -10.43 -2.37 2.14
N CYS A 39 -9.11 -2.44 1.97
CA CYS A 39 -8.14 -2.42 3.07
C CYS A 39 -7.58 -1.02 3.35
N GLY A 40 -7.79 -0.05 2.44
CA GLY A 40 -7.13 1.25 2.48
C GLY A 40 -5.61 1.16 2.36
N THR A 41 -5.08 0.10 1.74
CA THR A 41 -3.65 -0.25 1.79
C THR A 41 -2.99 -0.07 0.43
N GLY A 42 -1.97 0.79 0.38
CA GLY A 42 -1.06 0.94 -0.77
C GLY A 42 0.25 0.18 -0.54
N ILE A 43 0.65 -0.66 -1.50
CA ILE A 43 1.94 -1.36 -1.48
C ILE A 43 2.56 -1.25 -2.88
N ALA A 44 3.86 -1.01 -2.93
CA ALA A 44 4.61 -1.03 -4.18
C ALA A 44 5.62 -2.18 -4.21
N PHE A 45 5.84 -2.71 -5.40
CA PHE A 45 6.77 -3.81 -5.62
C PHE A 45 7.71 -3.50 -6.79
N ASP A 46 8.93 -4.00 -6.70
CA ASP A 46 9.75 -4.22 -7.89
C ASP A 46 8.99 -5.19 -8.81
N ALA A 47 8.69 -4.74 -10.01
CA ALA A 47 7.90 -5.51 -10.97
C ALA A 47 8.76 -6.48 -11.80
N ARG A 48 9.84 -7.01 -11.23
CA ARG A 48 10.61 -8.10 -11.82
C ARG A 48 10.20 -9.44 -11.22
N VAL A 49 9.90 -10.38 -12.09
CA VAL A 49 9.58 -11.76 -11.72
C VAL A 49 10.50 -12.69 -12.48
N GLY A 50 11.36 -13.42 -11.75
CA GLY A 50 12.40 -14.26 -12.36
C GLY A 50 13.46 -13.44 -13.12
N GLY A 51 13.72 -12.20 -12.70
CA GLY A 51 14.68 -11.29 -13.35
C GLY A 51 14.13 -10.49 -14.53
N GLU A 52 12.93 -10.79 -15.00
CA GLU A 52 12.27 -10.12 -16.13
C GLU A 52 11.18 -9.16 -15.67
N ALA A 53 11.03 -8.04 -16.38
CA ALA A 53 9.95 -7.10 -16.12
C ALA A 53 8.58 -7.77 -16.34
N ALA A 54 7.72 -7.68 -15.34
CA ALA A 54 6.35 -8.17 -15.39
C ALA A 54 5.36 -7.01 -15.31
N SER A 55 4.15 -7.23 -15.76
CA SER A 55 3.03 -6.33 -15.54
C SER A 55 1.87 -7.09 -14.89
N PHE A 56 1.16 -6.38 -14.03
CA PHE A 56 0.08 -6.95 -13.24
C PHE A 56 -1.26 -6.37 -13.64
N GLY A 57 -2.31 -7.16 -13.45
CA GLY A 57 -3.70 -6.76 -13.62
C GLY A 57 -4.53 -7.12 -12.40
N VAL A 58 -5.71 -6.51 -12.29
CA VAL A 58 -6.70 -6.80 -11.26
C VAL A 58 -7.41 -8.09 -11.63
N SER A 59 -7.35 -9.10 -10.77
CA SER A 59 -7.99 -10.41 -11.07
C SER A 59 -9.51 -10.41 -10.87
N GLY A 60 -10.04 -9.41 -10.15
CA GLY A 60 -11.43 -9.41 -9.71
C GLY A 60 -11.69 -10.33 -8.50
N LEU A 61 -10.67 -11.01 -8.02
CA LEU A 61 -10.75 -11.90 -6.87
C LEU A 61 -10.17 -11.26 -5.61
N LEU A 62 -10.60 -11.75 -4.45
CA LEU A 62 -10.12 -11.32 -3.15
C LEU A 62 -9.56 -12.50 -2.35
N TYR A 63 -8.57 -12.23 -1.52
CA TYR A 63 -8.09 -13.14 -0.51
C TYR A 63 -8.09 -12.43 0.86
N ASN A 64 -8.95 -12.88 1.78
CA ASN A 64 -9.17 -12.22 3.08
C ASN A 64 -9.51 -10.72 2.94
N SER A 65 -10.43 -10.38 2.04
CA SER A 65 -10.83 -9.00 1.73
C SER A 65 -9.73 -8.12 1.14
N ASP A 66 -8.62 -8.70 0.72
CA ASP A 66 -7.51 -8.02 0.05
C ASP A 66 -7.47 -8.37 -1.44
N VAL A 67 -7.04 -7.42 -2.26
CA VAL A 67 -7.01 -7.60 -3.71
C VAL A 67 -6.00 -8.67 -4.13
N LEU A 68 -6.42 -9.54 -5.05
CA LEU A 68 -5.51 -10.43 -5.78
C LEU A 68 -5.15 -9.82 -7.13
N LEU A 69 -3.86 -9.70 -7.36
CA LEU A 69 -3.28 -9.35 -8.65
C LEU A 69 -3.13 -10.63 -9.49
N TYR A 70 -3.02 -10.49 -10.80
CA TYR A 70 -2.47 -11.54 -11.65
C TYR A 70 -1.31 -10.99 -12.48
N ASP A 71 -0.25 -11.76 -12.70
CA ASP A 71 0.75 -11.38 -13.69
C ASP A 71 0.29 -11.78 -15.09
N ARG A 72 0.51 -10.89 -16.08
CA ARG A 72 -0.01 -11.08 -17.45
C ARG A 72 0.72 -12.16 -18.25
N ARG A 73 1.84 -12.70 -17.73
CA ARG A 73 2.63 -13.71 -18.42
C ARG A 73 2.20 -15.13 -18.07
N THR A 74 1.96 -15.38 -16.76
CA THR A 74 1.66 -16.75 -16.28
C THR A 74 0.27 -16.86 -15.69
N GLU A 75 -0.44 -15.74 -15.55
CA GLU A 75 -1.75 -15.65 -14.88
C GLU A 75 -1.74 -16.16 -13.44
N SER A 76 -0.56 -16.24 -12.81
CA SER A 76 -0.46 -16.57 -11.39
C SER A 76 -1.14 -15.48 -10.56
N LEU A 77 -1.83 -15.89 -9.48
CA LEU A 77 -2.53 -14.98 -8.57
C LEU A 77 -1.60 -14.59 -7.41
N TRP A 78 -1.51 -13.29 -7.14
CA TRP A 78 -0.64 -12.70 -6.15
C TRP A 78 -1.45 -11.97 -5.09
N SER A 79 -1.25 -12.31 -3.82
CA SER A 79 -1.81 -11.52 -2.71
C SER A 79 -1.02 -10.22 -2.56
N GLN A 80 -1.72 -9.10 -2.59
CA GLN A 80 -1.10 -7.79 -2.38
C GLN A 80 -0.40 -7.72 -1.02
N ILE A 81 -1.12 -8.04 0.05
CA ILE A 81 -0.60 -7.86 1.42
C ILE A 81 0.53 -8.83 1.75
N LEU A 82 0.51 -10.05 1.18
CA LEU A 82 1.57 -11.03 1.36
C LEU A 82 2.77 -10.77 0.44
N GLY A 83 2.62 -9.99 -0.64
CA GLY A 83 3.64 -9.79 -1.66
C GLY A 83 4.09 -11.12 -2.29
N ARG A 84 3.17 -12.08 -2.47
CA ARG A 84 3.51 -13.44 -2.88
C ARG A 84 2.44 -14.05 -3.78
N ALA A 85 2.88 -14.84 -4.74
CA ALA A 85 1.97 -15.66 -5.54
C ALA A 85 1.37 -16.78 -4.67
N ILE A 86 0.04 -16.87 -4.65
CA ILE A 86 -0.71 -17.85 -3.86
C ILE A 86 -1.32 -18.97 -4.72
N ALA A 87 -1.41 -18.77 -6.03
CA ALA A 87 -1.91 -19.75 -6.98
C ALA A 87 -1.22 -19.58 -8.35
N GLY A 88 -1.33 -20.58 -9.20
CA GLY A 88 -0.76 -20.59 -10.54
C GLY A 88 0.68 -21.10 -10.61
N PRO A 89 1.32 -21.03 -11.78
CA PRO A 89 2.66 -21.56 -12.03
C PRO A 89 3.74 -20.98 -11.11
N LEU A 90 3.59 -19.73 -10.65
CA LEU A 90 4.57 -19.05 -9.81
C LEU A 90 4.23 -19.13 -8.32
N LYS A 91 3.31 -20.01 -7.91
CA LYS A 91 2.91 -20.15 -6.49
C LYS A 91 4.13 -20.28 -5.57
N GLY A 92 4.17 -19.44 -4.52
CA GLY A 92 5.25 -19.39 -3.55
C GLY A 92 6.32 -18.33 -3.84
N THR A 93 6.41 -17.83 -5.08
CA THR A 93 7.34 -16.74 -5.44
C THR A 93 6.95 -15.46 -4.71
N ALA A 94 7.93 -14.74 -4.17
CA ALA A 94 7.73 -13.45 -3.51
C ALA A 94 8.13 -12.30 -4.43
N LEU A 95 7.41 -11.17 -4.28
CA LEU A 95 7.80 -9.86 -4.84
C LEU A 95 8.66 -9.11 -3.82
N THR A 96 9.59 -8.32 -4.32
CA THR A 96 10.38 -7.40 -3.50
C THR A 96 9.58 -6.11 -3.28
N SER A 97 9.31 -5.77 -2.03
CA SER A 97 8.63 -4.51 -1.72
C SER A 97 9.50 -3.30 -2.01
N VAL A 98 8.89 -2.25 -2.55
CA VAL A 98 9.47 -0.91 -2.71
C VAL A 98 8.85 -0.01 -1.66
N PRO A 99 9.64 0.77 -0.90
CA PRO A 99 9.11 1.72 0.07
C PRO A 99 8.11 2.69 -0.57
N ILE A 100 6.93 2.80 0.01
CA ILE A 100 5.87 3.71 -0.41
C ILE A 100 5.28 4.42 0.80
N GLY A 101 5.11 5.75 0.73
CA GLY A 101 4.45 6.53 1.76
C GLY A 101 2.96 6.70 1.47
N HIS A 102 2.10 6.42 2.45
CA HIS A 102 0.68 6.78 2.42
C HIS A 102 0.50 8.04 3.25
N THR A 103 0.12 9.15 2.61
CA THR A 103 0.08 10.48 3.24
C THR A 103 -0.89 11.41 2.51
N SER A 104 -1.19 12.57 3.09
CA SER A 104 -1.97 13.60 2.39
C SER A 104 -1.15 14.23 1.25
N TRP A 105 -1.87 14.71 0.22
CA TRP A 105 -1.23 15.46 -0.87
C TRP A 105 -0.43 16.67 -0.38
N ALA A 106 -0.98 17.42 0.58
CA ALA A 106 -0.31 18.59 1.14
C ALA A 106 1.04 18.23 1.79
N ALA A 107 1.08 17.17 2.61
CA ALA A 107 2.30 16.71 3.26
C ALA A 107 3.31 16.13 2.25
N TRP A 108 2.83 15.37 1.26
CA TRP A 108 3.70 14.85 0.19
C TRP A 108 4.34 15.98 -0.60
N ARG A 109 3.53 16.93 -1.09
CA ARG A 109 4.00 18.07 -1.90
C ARG A 109 4.98 18.97 -1.13
N ALA A 110 4.76 19.14 0.18
CA ALA A 110 5.68 19.93 1.02
C ALA A 110 7.07 19.29 1.09
N ARG A 111 7.15 17.95 1.17
CA ARG A 111 8.42 17.20 1.18
C ARG A 111 9.04 17.08 -0.21
N HIS A 112 8.23 16.98 -1.24
CA HIS A 112 8.65 16.75 -2.63
C HIS A 112 8.03 17.79 -3.58
N PRO A 113 8.48 19.06 -3.54
CA PRO A 113 7.86 20.15 -4.31
C PRO A 113 7.95 19.97 -5.83
N ARG A 114 8.87 19.12 -6.30
CA ARG A 114 9.04 18.79 -7.73
C ARG A 114 8.52 17.39 -8.07
N THR A 115 7.61 16.85 -7.26
CA THR A 115 7.04 15.52 -7.48
C THR A 115 6.28 15.46 -8.81
N GLU A 116 6.46 14.36 -9.51
CA GLU A 116 5.55 13.98 -10.59
C GLU A 116 4.24 13.44 -10.00
N VAL A 117 3.17 13.49 -10.76
CA VAL A 117 1.85 13.02 -10.31
C VAL A 117 1.22 12.18 -11.41
N LEU A 118 0.70 11.01 -11.04
CA LEU A 118 -0.08 10.17 -11.95
C LEU A 118 -1.26 10.97 -12.51
N SER A 119 -1.34 11.03 -13.84
CA SER A 119 -2.38 11.77 -14.56
C SER A 119 -3.72 11.05 -14.55
N THR A 120 -4.80 11.80 -14.65
CA THR A 120 -6.16 11.28 -14.92
C THR A 120 -6.34 10.82 -16.36
N GLN A 121 -5.37 11.04 -17.24
CA GLN A 121 -5.38 10.55 -18.62
C GLN A 121 -4.95 9.08 -18.68
N THR A 122 -5.74 8.22 -18.09
CA THR A 122 -5.44 6.78 -17.93
C THR A 122 -5.81 5.93 -19.15
N GLY A 123 -6.44 6.53 -20.17
CA GLY A 123 -7.03 5.81 -21.29
C GLY A 123 -8.42 5.22 -21.01
N PHE A 124 -8.94 5.39 -19.79
CA PHE A 124 -10.28 4.97 -19.39
C PHE A 124 -11.16 6.15 -19.06
N GLN A 125 -12.44 6.08 -19.41
CA GLN A 125 -13.43 7.06 -18.98
C GLN A 125 -13.89 6.74 -17.56
N ARG A 126 -13.43 7.51 -16.61
CA ARG A 126 -13.81 7.41 -15.19
C ARG A 126 -14.00 8.81 -14.61
N ASP A 127 -14.97 8.93 -13.73
CA ASP A 127 -15.17 10.16 -12.95
C ASP A 127 -14.29 10.09 -11.68
N TYR A 128 -13.09 10.65 -11.77
CA TYR A 128 -12.12 10.65 -10.66
C TYR A 128 -12.48 11.64 -9.54
N ASP A 129 -13.49 12.46 -9.70
CA ASP A 129 -14.02 13.30 -8.63
C ASP A 129 -15.04 12.57 -7.76
N ARG A 130 -15.49 11.39 -8.22
CA ARG A 130 -16.35 10.47 -7.47
C ARG A 130 -15.51 9.32 -6.90
N ASP A 131 -15.60 9.09 -5.59
CA ASP A 131 -15.04 7.91 -4.95
C ASP A 131 -16.05 6.75 -5.00
N PRO A 132 -15.74 5.62 -5.68
CA PRO A 132 -16.63 4.46 -5.72
C PRO A 132 -16.79 3.77 -4.35
N TYR A 133 -15.92 4.07 -3.37
CA TYR A 133 -15.94 3.52 -2.02
C TYR A 133 -16.31 4.56 -0.96
N ASP A 134 -16.91 5.70 -1.35
CA ASP A 134 -17.28 6.75 -0.39
C ASP A 134 -18.14 6.20 0.75
N GLY A 135 -17.74 6.59 1.97
CA GLY A 135 -18.41 6.17 3.19
C GLY A 135 -18.12 4.72 3.64
N TYR A 136 -17.40 3.91 2.85
CA TYR A 136 -17.09 2.53 3.25
C TYR A 136 -16.23 2.46 4.52
N ASP A 137 -15.32 3.39 4.72
CA ASP A 137 -14.48 3.50 5.92
C ASP A 137 -15.30 3.76 7.20
N LYS A 138 -16.47 4.37 7.07
CA LYS A 138 -17.38 4.71 8.19
C LYS A 138 -18.33 3.59 8.55
N VAL A 139 -18.51 2.60 7.67
CA VAL A 139 -19.41 1.45 7.92
C VAL A 139 -18.70 0.45 8.84
N PRO A 140 -19.31 0.02 9.97
CA PRO A 140 -18.65 -0.83 10.97
C PRO A 140 -18.50 -2.32 10.55
N ARG A 141 -18.89 -2.68 9.33
CA ARG A 141 -18.81 -4.03 8.79
C ARG A 141 -17.92 -4.10 7.56
N LEU A 142 -17.33 -5.27 7.32
CA LEU A 142 -16.60 -5.54 6.09
C LEU A 142 -17.60 -5.82 4.94
N MET A 143 -17.24 -5.43 3.73
CA MET A 143 -18.01 -5.74 2.52
C MET A 143 -17.86 -7.23 2.16
N PHE A 144 -16.68 -7.80 2.40
CA PHE A 144 -16.37 -9.22 2.18
C PHE A 144 -15.75 -9.82 3.45
N ASP A 145 -16.00 -11.11 3.67
CA ASP A 145 -15.53 -11.80 4.86
C ASP A 145 -14.01 -12.06 4.84
N VAL A 146 -13.45 -12.15 6.05
CA VAL A 146 -12.06 -12.59 6.30
C VAL A 146 -12.08 -13.92 7.06
N GLN A 147 -11.13 -14.80 6.75
CA GLN A 147 -11.02 -16.12 7.40
C GLN A 147 -10.55 -16.00 8.85
N HIS A 148 -9.70 -15.03 9.15
CA HIS A 148 -9.13 -14.81 10.46
C HIS A 148 -9.57 -13.45 11.00
N ARG A 149 -10.36 -13.47 12.08
CA ARG A 149 -10.82 -12.25 12.76
C ARG A 149 -10.01 -12.02 14.02
N ASP A 150 -9.39 -10.87 14.12
CA ASP A 150 -8.72 -10.40 15.33
C ASP A 150 -9.59 -9.32 15.98
N GLN A 151 -9.91 -9.53 17.24
CA GLN A 151 -10.82 -8.63 17.99
C GLN A 151 -10.06 -7.56 18.79
N ARG A 152 -8.73 -7.53 18.73
CA ARG A 152 -7.90 -6.57 19.48
C ARG A 152 -8.08 -5.13 18.99
N LEU A 153 -8.47 -4.94 17.73
CA LEU A 153 -8.70 -3.64 17.11
C LEU A 153 -10.07 -3.63 16.40
N PRO A 154 -10.68 -2.45 16.22
CA PRO A 154 -11.80 -2.29 15.29
C PRO A 154 -11.47 -2.80 13.89
N LEU A 155 -12.44 -3.36 13.18
CA LEU A 155 -12.25 -4.01 11.87
C LEU A 155 -11.55 -3.14 10.82
N LYS A 156 -11.72 -1.83 10.90
CA LYS A 156 -11.15 -0.84 9.96
C LYS A 156 -10.25 0.15 10.65
N ALA A 157 -9.62 -0.26 11.77
CA ALA A 157 -8.64 0.59 12.43
C ALA A 157 -7.44 0.84 11.49
N TRP A 158 -7.05 2.09 11.36
CA TRP A 158 -5.83 2.43 10.65
C TRP A 158 -4.61 1.98 11.43
N VAL A 159 -3.75 1.24 10.77
CA VAL A 159 -2.51 0.73 11.37
C VAL A 159 -1.35 0.89 10.39
N MET A 160 -0.17 1.15 10.90
CA MET A 160 1.07 0.92 10.16
C MET A 160 1.52 -0.51 10.48
N GLY A 161 1.59 -1.37 9.47
CA GLY A 161 2.17 -2.71 9.58
C GLY A 161 3.66 -2.68 9.27
N LEU A 162 4.47 -3.34 10.07
CA LEU A 162 5.90 -3.47 9.84
C LEU A 162 6.33 -4.92 10.05
N VAL A 163 7.13 -5.43 9.11
CA VAL A 163 7.79 -6.73 9.23
C VAL A 163 9.29 -6.52 9.20
N LEU A 164 9.99 -6.96 10.23
CA LEU A 164 11.43 -6.80 10.35
C LEU A 164 12.02 -8.00 11.09
N GLY A 165 13.09 -8.60 10.56
CA GLY A 165 13.72 -9.76 11.16
C GLY A 165 12.75 -10.94 11.40
N GLY A 166 11.77 -11.15 10.50
CA GLY A 166 10.76 -12.20 10.62
C GLY A 166 9.66 -11.94 11.67
N GLN A 167 9.70 -10.79 12.37
CA GLN A 167 8.67 -10.37 13.32
C GLN A 167 7.73 -9.34 12.68
N ALA A 168 6.42 -9.52 12.86
CA ALA A 168 5.40 -8.59 12.40
C ALA A 168 4.79 -7.81 13.57
N ARG A 169 4.59 -6.51 13.40
CA ARG A 169 3.92 -5.64 14.38
C ARG A 169 3.04 -4.62 13.70
N ALA A 170 1.86 -4.40 14.27
CA ALA A 170 0.94 -3.34 13.87
C ALA A 170 1.01 -2.19 14.88
N TYR A 171 1.07 -0.97 14.38
CA TYR A 171 1.04 0.27 15.16
C TYR A 171 -0.25 1.01 14.83
N PRO A 172 -1.30 0.90 15.68
CA PRO A 172 -2.55 1.59 15.46
C PRO A 172 -2.37 3.10 15.52
N PHE A 173 -2.96 3.83 14.58
CA PHE A 173 -2.82 5.29 14.51
C PHE A 173 -3.36 5.99 15.76
N ASP A 174 -4.49 5.52 16.29
CA ASP A 174 -5.04 6.04 17.56
C ASP A 174 -4.11 5.80 18.75
N TRP A 175 -3.34 4.72 18.72
CA TRP A 175 -2.35 4.42 19.74
C TRP A 175 -1.11 5.32 19.58
N LEU A 176 -0.62 5.49 18.35
CA LEU A 176 0.49 6.39 18.03
C LEU A 176 0.16 7.84 18.42
N ALA A 177 -1.07 8.29 18.12
CA ALA A 177 -1.52 9.64 18.46
C ALA A 177 -1.46 9.94 19.97
N ARG A 178 -1.58 8.91 20.83
CA ARG A 178 -1.50 9.07 22.29
C ARG A 178 -0.10 8.85 22.86
N ARG A 179 0.80 8.23 22.13
CA ARG A 179 2.09 7.74 22.62
C ARG A 179 3.31 8.40 21.98
N ALA A 180 3.18 8.89 20.77
CA ALA A 180 4.26 9.63 20.10
C ALA A 180 4.56 10.94 20.86
N ASP A 181 5.80 11.37 20.81
CA ASP A 181 6.23 12.65 21.41
C ASP A 181 5.61 13.85 20.65
N ALA A 182 5.91 15.06 21.14
CA ALA A 182 5.38 16.29 20.55
C ALA A 182 5.81 16.52 19.09
N GLN A 183 6.82 15.81 18.61
CA GLN A 183 7.27 15.80 17.22
C GLN A 183 6.72 14.63 16.41
N GLY A 184 5.80 13.85 16.98
CA GLY A 184 5.19 12.69 16.35
C GLY A 184 6.11 11.45 16.29
N ARG A 185 7.15 11.36 17.14
CA ARG A 185 8.11 10.26 17.12
C ARG A 185 7.79 9.23 18.19
N TRP A 186 7.89 7.97 17.79
CA TRP A 186 7.86 6.83 18.69
C TRP A 186 9.08 5.93 18.43
N HIS A 187 9.71 5.44 19.49
CA HIS A 187 10.85 4.53 19.40
C HIS A 187 10.45 3.15 19.90
N ASP A 188 10.85 2.13 19.16
CA ASP A 188 10.59 0.73 19.48
C ASP A 188 11.77 -0.17 19.08
N GLN A 189 11.64 -1.46 19.38
CA GLN A 189 12.54 -2.51 18.92
C GLN A 189 11.74 -3.63 18.27
N LEU A 190 12.08 -4.00 17.04
CA LEU A 190 11.44 -5.07 16.29
C LEU A 190 12.48 -5.87 15.55
N GLY A 191 12.40 -7.22 15.60
CA GLY A 191 13.33 -8.10 14.92
C GLY A 191 14.81 -7.89 15.31
N GLY A 192 15.06 -7.49 16.58
CA GLY A 192 16.41 -7.19 17.08
C GLY A 192 16.95 -5.81 16.67
N GLN A 193 16.22 -5.02 15.92
CA GLN A 193 16.63 -3.68 15.44
C GLN A 193 15.87 -2.59 16.17
N ARG A 194 16.56 -1.48 16.47
CA ARG A 194 15.92 -0.25 16.96
C ARG A 194 15.27 0.45 15.79
N ILE A 195 14.03 0.87 15.97
CA ILE A 195 13.26 1.60 14.96
C ILE A 195 12.74 2.91 15.53
N ARG A 196 12.60 3.90 14.68
CA ARG A 196 11.89 5.13 14.96
C ARG A 196 10.70 5.23 14.04
N ILE A 197 9.51 5.39 14.59
CA ILE A 197 8.29 5.66 13.84
C ILE A 197 8.06 7.17 13.87
N GLN A 198 7.85 7.76 12.71
CA GLN A 198 7.38 9.12 12.54
C GLN A 198 5.91 9.07 12.19
N PHE A 199 5.07 9.59 13.06
CA PHE A 199 3.62 9.66 12.89
C PHE A 199 3.17 11.10 12.68
N ASP A 200 2.32 11.32 11.70
CA ASP A 200 1.66 12.59 11.42
C ASP A 200 0.15 12.38 11.45
N ALA A 201 -0.49 12.84 12.52
CA ALA A 201 -1.94 12.69 12.69
C ALA A 201 -2.75 13.51 11.67
N GLN A 202 -2.24 14.68 11.25
CA GLN A 202 -2.91 15.54 10.28
C GLN A 202 -2.84 14.96 8.87
N ALA A 203 -1.68 14.44 8.48
CA ALA A 203 -1.49 13.77 7.20
C ALA A 203 -2.03 12.33 7.21
N ARG A 204 -2.40 11.77 8.39
CA ARG A 204 -2.76 10.36 8.60
C ARG A 204 -1.71 9.43 8.02
N SER A 205 -0.45 9.68 8.38
CA SER A 205 0.69 8.90 7.89
C SER A 205 1.58 8.42 9.02
N ALA A 206 2.22 7.27 8.80
CA ALA A 206 3.26 6.75 9.68
C ALA A 206 4.37 6.13 8.81
N GLU A 207 5.62 6.43 9.15
CA GLU A 207 6.80 5.94 8.45
C GLU A 207 7.80 5.38 9.49
N ALA A 208 8.50 4.30 9.15
CA ALA A 208 9.51 3.70 10.03
C ALA A 208 10.92 3.89 9.44
N TYR A 209 11.88 4.16 10.33
CA TYR A 209 13.30 4.42 10.02
C TYR A 209 14.19 3.56 10.91
#